data_4e2b879564e1905704a557e28f684d4e
#
_entry.id   4e2b879564e1905704a557e28f684d4e
#
_cell.length_a   1.000
_cell.length_b   1.000
_cell.length_c   1.000
_cell.angle_alpha   90.00
_cell.angle_beta   90.00
_cell.angle_gamma   90.00
#
_symmetry.space_group_name_H-M   'P 1'
#
loop_
_entity.id
_entity.type
_entity.pdbx_description
1 polymer ?
#
loop_
_entity_poly.entity_id
_entity_poly.type
_entity_poly.pdbx_seq_one_letter_code
_entity_poly.pdbx_strand_id
1 'polypeptide(L)'
;MYLTWLDPERLTDRDVAGAVAVVESSRQVDCPHQLSMMANDFVTDVRHGSDGDPAAIAVVRGLPDGRDQVLSDHPDGPDPGLDPGRVTAVLELELPHRDNTHLAMVRVTVHPAVRRRGLGGALFGTAVELARAQGRTLVVAMCWDGTAGVEFAKAMGMDRASHEVKRTQNLLAIDETRLATLGSAARKEAAGYDVIRITGRTPPELLTDVAAMVEAINDAPTDDLDIEEMVFTPDRVQTFENAQLAHQRRMYRVVARDRVTGELAGHTYVGVDGQRPWRAIQFDTSVVRGHRGHRLGLLLKTEMLRWLRDVEPNLERLDTWNAASNGYMIEVNEALGYQVVAEVVGWQRHL
;
A
#
# COMPACT_ATOMS: atom_id res chain seq x y z
N MET A 1 8.83 -16.11 25.02
CA MET A 1 8.65 -15.16 23.90
C MET A 1 9.96 -14.47 23.62
N TYR A 2 10.46 -14.56 22.40
CA TYR A 2 11.69 -13.90 21.96
C TYR A 2 11.35 -13.02 20.76
N LEU A 3 11.56 -11.71 20.88
CA LEU A 3 11.44 -10.74 19.79
C LEU A 3 12.82 -10.54 19.18
N THR A 4 12.93 -10.68 17.85
CA THR A 4 14.17 -10.50 17.10
C THR A 4 13.93 -9.53 15.96
N TRP A 5 14.59 -8.38 16.00
CA TRP A 5 14.60 -7.42 14.89
C TRP A 5 15.40 -8.01 13.73
N LEU A 6 14.84 -7.92 12.54
CA LEU A 6 15.50 -8.41 11.32
C LEU A 6 16.54 -7.39 10.87
N ASP A 7 17.72 -7.89 10.58
CA ASP A 7 18.78 -7.12 9.93
C ASP A 7 18.61 -7.30 8.41
N PRO A 8 18.33 -6.22 7.64
CA PRO A 8 18.15 -6.31 6.19
C PRO A 8 19.31 -6.97 5.44
N GLU A 9 20.55 -6.82 5.97
CA GLU A 9 21.76 -7.38 5.38
C GLU A 9 22.01 -8.85 5.77
N ARG A 10 21.32 -9.36 6.80
CA ARG A 10 21.55 -10.69 7.39
C ARG A 10 20.27 -11.53 7.51
N LEU A 11 19.33 -11.32 6.60
CA LEU A 11 18.10 -12.11 6.57
C LEU A 11 18.41 -13.60 6.34
N THR A 12 17.86 -14.46 7.20
CA THR A 12 17.97 -15.90 7.00
C THR A 12 16.72 -16.43 6.30
N ASP A 13 16.85 -17.51 5.52
CA ASP A 13 15.71 -18.18 4.89
C ASP A 13 14.66 -18.59 5.92
N ARG A 14 15.10 -18.97 7.15
CA ARG A 14 14.22 -19.33 8.25
C ARG A 14 13.37 -18.14 8.74
N ASP A 15 13.95 -16.96 8.85
CA ASP A 15 13.23 -15.74 9.27
C ASP A 15 12.20 -15.35 8.22
N VAL A 16 12.61 -15.35 6.96
CA VAL A 16 11.75 -15.03 5.81
C VAL A 16 10.58 -16.02 5.72
N ALA A 17 10.89 -17.32 5.68
CA ALA A 17 9.83 -18.34 5.60
C ALA A 17 8.88 -18.29 6.79
N GLY A 18 9.40 -18.07 8.01
CA GLY A 18 8.58 -17.97 9.21
C GLY A 18 7.67 -16.74 9.21
N ALA A 19 8.19 -15.57 8.83
CA ALA A 19 7.41 -14.34 8.73
C ALA A 19 6.32 -14.43 7.65
N VAL A 20 6.69 -14.91 6.46
CA VAL A 20 5.74 -15.12 5.36
C VAL A 20 4.63 -16.12 5.76
N ALA A 21 4.97 -17.21 6.46
CA ALA A 21 3.97 -18.18 6.94
C ALA A 21 2.96 -17.54 7.91
N VAL A 22 3.40 -16.66 8.81
CA VAL A 22 2.50 -15.93 9.73
C VAL A 22 1.58 -14.98 8.95
N VAL A 23 2.16 -14.18 8.06
CA VAL A 23 1.39 -13.22 7.26
C VAL A 23 0.37 -13.95 6.39
N GLU A 24 0.78 -15.04 5.73
CA GLU A 24 -0.09 -15.82 4.86
C GLU A 24 -1.21 -16.53 5.63
N SER A 25 -0.92 -17.12 6.81
CA SER A 25 -1.93 -17.71 7.66
C SER A 25 -2.96 -16.68 8.14
N SER A 26 -2.51 -15.48 8.49
CA SER A 26 -3.40 -14.37 8.85
C SER A 26 -4.24 -13.93 7.66
N ARG A 27 -3.61 -13.78 6.47
CA ARG A 27 -4.29 -13.42 5.23
C ARG A 27 -5.43 -14.38 4.89
N GLN A 28 -5.18 -15.68 4.98
CA GLN A 28 -6.19 -16.71 4.66
C GLN A 28 -7.44 -16.60 5.55
N VAL A 29 -7.28 -16.19 6.81
CA VAL A 29 -8.39 -16.04 7.74
C VAL A 29 -9.06 -14.67 7.63
N ASP A 30 -8.27 -13.60 7.57
CA ASP A 30 -8.78 -12.23 7.70
C ASP A 30 -9.12 -11.60 6.33
N CYS A 31 -8.38 -11.95 5.26
CA CYS A 31 -8.54 -11.32 3.95
C CYS A 31 -8.18 -12.27 2.79
N PRO A 32 -8.91 -13.39 2.62
CA PRO A 32 -8.60 -14.43 1.62
C PRO A 32 -8.64 -13.91 0.17
N HIS A 33 -9.30 -12.80 -0.07
CA HIS A 33 -9.36 -12.12 -1.37
C HIS A 33 -8.06 -11.36 -1.71
N GLN A 34 -7.16 -11.18 -0.74
CA GLN A 34 -5.84 -10.58 -0.98
C GLN A 34 -4.88 -11.60 -1.59
N LEU A 35 -3.86 -11.09 -2.27
CA LEU A 35 -2.82 -11.95 -2.84
C LEU A 35 -1.91 -12.50 -1.75
N SER A 36 -1.42 -13.71 -1.98
CA SER A 36 -0.38 -14.32 -1.16
C SER A 36 0.89 -13.47 -1.18
N MET A 37 1.50 -13.29 0.00
CA MET A 37 2.83 -12.69 0.11
C MET A 37 3.86 -13.71 -0.37
N MET A 38 4.73 -13.30 -1.28
CA MET A 38 5.85 -14.11 -1.71
C MET A 38 7.09 -13.80 -0.86
N ALA A 39 7.99 -14.77 -0.71
CA ALA A 39 9.23 -14.57 0.04
C ALA A 39 10.05 -13.37 -0.47
N ASN A 40 10.11 -13.20 -1.80
CA ASN A 40 10.81 -12.08 -2.40
C ASN A 40 10.14 -10.73 -2.12
N ASP A 41 8.80 -10.67 -2.07
CA ASP A 41 8.07 -9.46 -1.68
C ASP A 41 8.49 -9.06 -0.25
N PHE A 42 8.47 -10.01 0.69
CA PHE A 42 8.86 -9.77 2.08
C PHE A 42 10.33 -9.30 2.22
N VAL A 43 11.26 -9.96 1.53
CA VAL A 43 12.68 -9.56 1.53
C VAL A 43 12.86 -8.13 1.00
N THR A 44 12.13 -7.79 -0.05
CA THR A 44 12.20 -6.46 -0.66
C THR A 44 11.59 -5.40 0.26
N ASP A 45 10.46 -5.70 0.92
CA ASP A 45 9.85 -4.82 1.92
C ASP A 45 10.82 -4.54 3.09
N VAL A 46 11.50 -5.58 3.62
CA VAL A 46 12.50 -5.40 4.70
C VAL A 46 13.66 -4.52 4.27
N ARG A 47 14.10 -4.61 3.01
CA ARG A 47 15.28 -3.89 2.51
C ARG A 47 14.99 -2.48 2.00
N HIS A 48 13.86 -2.30 1.38
CA HIS A 48 13.57 -1.09 0.62
C HIS A 48 12.27 -0.40 1.03
N GLY A 49 11.43 -1.05 1.83
CA GLY A 49 10.07 -0.56 2.09
C GLY A 49 9.21 -0.54 0.83
N SER A 50 8.00 -0.05 0.95
CA SER A 50 7.08 0.11 -0.17
C SER A 50 7.34 1.37 -1.01
N ASP A 51 7.99 2.37 -0.41
CA ASP A 51 8.21 3.70 -0.96
C ASP A 51 9.67 4.19 -0.89
N GLY A 52 10.59 3.32 -0.44
CA GLY A 52 11.99 3.62 -0.25
C GLY A 52 12.34 4.00 1.19
N ASP A 53 11.40 3.82 2.12
CA ASP A 53 11.57 4.05 3.56
C ASP A 53 11.17 2.77 4.31
N PRO A 54 12.09 1.83 4.55
CA PRO A 54 11.75 0.54 5.10
C PRO A 54 11.37 0.61 6.57
N ALA A 55 10.29 -0.08 6.93
CA ALA A 55 9.91 -0.29 8.32
C ALA A 55 10.92 -1.19 9.05
N ALA A 56 11.11 -0.96 10.35
CA ALA A 56 11.77 -1.93 11.21
C ALA A 56 10.84 -3.13 11.41
N ILE A 57 11.30 -4.33 11.06
CA ILE A 57 10.51 -5.56 11.15
C ILE A 57 11.12 -6.48 12.20
N ALA A 58 10.28 -6.98 13.10
CA ALA A 58 10.68 -8.00 14.07
C ALA A 58 9.83 -9.25 13.92
N VAL A 59 10.45 -10.41 14.11
CA VAL A 59 9.78 -11.69 14.22
C VAL A 59 9.76 -12.14 15.68
N VAL A 60 8.66 -12.78 16.07
CA VAL A 60 8.46 -13.28 17.41
C VAL A 60 8.39 -14.80 17.40
N ARG A 61 9.16 -15.42 18.29
CA ARG A 61 9.17 -16.87 18.48
C ARG A 61 8.70 -17.21 19.90
N GLY A 62 7.99 -18.32 20.02
CA GLY A 62 7.41 -18.76 21.27
C GLY A 62 6.19 -17.97 21.72
N LEU A 63 5.60 -18.35 22.83
CA LEU A 63 4.42 -17.73 23.45
C LEU A 63 4.79 -16.94 24.71
N PRO A 64 4.00 -15.92 25.11
CA PRO A 64 4.28 -15.11 26.30
C PRO A 64 4.34 -15.92 27.61
N ASP A 65 3.60 -17.02 27.70
CA ASP A 65 3.44 -17.84 28.87
C ASP A 65 4.38 -19.06 28.96
N GLY A 66 5.32 -19.17 28.01
CA GLY A 66 6.29 -20.29 27.97
C GLY A 66 5.66 -21.64 27.68
N ARG A 67 4.36 -21.72 27.37
CA ARG A 67 3.65 -22.96 27.07
C ARG A 67 3.79 -23.38 25.61
N ASP A 68 5.00 -23.38 25.10
CA ASP A 68 5.29 -23.85 23.74
C ASP A 68 4.89 -25.33 23.52
N GLN A 69 4.63 -26.06 24.60
CA GLN A 69 4.22 -27.49 24.59
C GLN A 69 2.70 -27.70 24.43
N VAL A 70 1.84 -26.70 24.59
CA VAL A 70 0.37 -26.88 24.70
C VAL A 70 -0.35 -26.76 23.34
N LEU A 71 0.38 -26.55 22.26
CA LEU A 71 -0.22 -26.48 20.91
C LEU A 71 -0.56 -27.85 20.29
N SER A 72 -0.36 -28.93 21.09
CA SER A 72 -0.71 -30.31 20.70
C SER A 72 -2.18 -30.69 20.90
N ASP A 73 -2.98 -29.88 21.63
CA ASP A 73 -4.33 -30.25 22.05
C ASP A 73 -5.44 -29.51 21.26
N HIS A 74 -5.22 -29.22 19.99
CA HIS A 74 -6.30 -28.74 19.11
C HIS A 74 -7.22 -29.93 18.75
N PRO A 75 -8.58 -29.76 18.76
CA PRO A 75 -9.53 -30.86 18.44
C PRO A 75 -9.33 -31.48 17.06
N ASP A 76 -8.62 -30.79 16.13
CA ASP A 76 -8.28 -31.30 14.81
C ASP A 76 -6.88 -31.98 14.74
N GLY A 77 -6.29 -32.30 15.89
CA GLY A 77 -4.94 -32.85 16.01
C GLY A 77 -3.85 -31.79 16.17
N PRO A 78 -2.62 -32.17 16.53
CA PRO A 78 -1.52 -31.23 16.62
C PRO A 78 -1.28 -30.64 15.22
N ASP A 79 -1.32 -29.31 15.12
CA ASP A 79 -0.86 -28.65 13.91
C ASP A 79 0.61 -29.07 13.71
N PRO A 80 0.91 -29.93 12.70
CA PRO A 80 2.24 -30.53 12.52
C PRO A 80 3.35 -29.51 12.24
N GLY A 81 3.01 -28.24 12.33
CA GLY A 81 3.87 -27.13 11.97
C GLY A 81 4.34 -26.23 13.10
N LEU A 82 3.99 -26.44 14.37
CA LEU A 82 4.44 -25.57 15.47
C LEU A 82 5.72 -26.11 16.16
N ASP A 83 6.82 -26.10 15.43
CA ASP A 83 8.18 -26.21 15.98
C ASP A 83 8.43 -25.08 17.01
N PRO A 84 9.05 -25.37 18.22
CA PRO A 84 9.40 -24.35 19.23
C PRO A 84 10.23 -23.16 18.70
N GLY A 85 10.85 -23.32 17.55
CA GLY A 85 11.56 -22.23 16.84
C GLY A 85 10.71 -21.46 15.82
N ARG A 86 9.41 -21.75 15.70
CA ARG A 86 8.53 -21.14 14.69
C ARG A 86 8.20 -19.70 15.04
N VAL A 87 8.14 -18.86 14.00
CA VAL A 87 7.61 -17.50 14.12
C VAL A 87 6.12 -17.54 14.41
N THR A 88 5.69 -16.85 15.46
CA THR A 88 4.29 -16.79 15.93
C THR A 88 3.64 -15.43 15.66
N ALA A 89 4.44 -14.40 15.50
CA ALA A 89 3.97 -13.07 15.11
C ALA A 89 5.06 -12.27 14.38
N VAL A 90 4.61 -11.24 13.67
CA VAL A 90 5.45 -10.22 13.02
C VAL A 90 5.00 -8.87 13.54
N LEU A 91 5.95 -8.03 13.92
CA LEU A 91 5.77 -6.62 14.26
C LEU A 91 6.49 -5.79 13.21
N GLU A 92 5.78 -4.86 12.59
CA GLU A 92 6.33 -3.85 11.70
C GLU A 92 6.14 -2.48 12.36
N LEU A 93 7.22 -1.71 12.44
CA LEU A 93 7.25 -0.37 13.02
C LEU A 93 7.92 0.56 12.01
N GLU A 94 7.14 1.46 11.44
CA GLU A 94 7.62 2.51 10.57
C GLU A 94 7.64 3.83 11.33
N LEU A 95 8.75 4.55 11.23
CA LEU A 95 8.98 5.85 11.88
C LEU A 95 9.33 6.88 10.81
N PRO A 96 8.34 7.52 10.16
CA PRO A 96 8.59 8.49 9.12
C PRO A 96 9.59 9.56 9.57
N HIS A 97 10.50 9.97 8.66
CA HIS A 97 11.60 10.89 9.00
C HIS A 97 11.66 12.15 8.11
N ARG A 98 10.81 12.21 7.08
CA ARG A 98 10.72 13.37 6.16
C ARG A 98 9.57 14.29 6.55
N ASP A 99 8.36 13.77 6.49
CA ASP A 99 7.11 14.38 6.98
C ASP A 99 6.43 13.41 7.92
N ASN A 100 5.34 13.80 8.58
CA ASN A 100 4.64 12.95 9.54
C ASN A 100 5.57 12.45 10.67
N THR A 101 6.56 13.26 11.02
CA THR A 101 7.58 12.87 12.00
C THR A 101 7.06 12.76 13.43
N HIS A 102 5.82 13.14 13.67
CA HIS A 102 5.12 13.02 14.95
C HIS A 102 4.49 11.64 15.13
N LEU A 103 4.30 10.85 14.06
CA LEU A 103 3.62 9.56 14.12
C LEU A 103 4.56 8.34 13.98
N ALA A 104 4.06 7.20 14.41
CA ALA A 104 4.58 5.87 14.12
C ALA A 104 3.50 5.01 13.49
N MET A 105 3.79 4.35 12.37
CA MET A 105 2.89 3.35 11.79
C MET A 105 3.23 1.97 12.36
N VAL A 106 2.21 1.27 12.87
CA VAL A 106 2.37 -0.03 13.54
C VAL A 106 1.51 -1.08 12.87
N ARG A 107 2.12 -2.20 12.49
CA ARG A 107 1.41 -3.39 12.05
C ARG A 107 1.80 -4.58 12.90
N VAL A 108 0.82 -5.21 13.53
CA VAL A 108 1.00 -6.43 14.33
C VAL A 108 0.24 -7.56 13.65
N THR A 109 0.95 -8.57 13.18
CA THR A 109 0.36 -9.78 12.61
C THR A 109 0.64 -10.96 13.52
N VAL A 110 -0.43 -11.56 14.06
CA VAL A 110 -0.34 -12.75 14.94
C VAL A 110 -0.92 -13.96 14.22
N HIS A 111 -0.17 -15.06 14.20
CA HIS A 111 -0.62 -16.32 13.61
C HIS A 111 -1.99 -16.72 14.23
N PRO A 112 -3.01 -17.07 13.43
CA PRO A 112 -4.38 -17.30 13.92
C PRO A 112 -4.48 -18.30 15.09
N ALA A 113 -3.73 -19.39 15.03
CA ALA A 113 -3.74 -20.44 16.07
C ALA A 113 -3.25 -19.97 17.46
N VAL A 114 -2.54 -18.83 17.54
CA VAL A 114 -1.99 -18.31 18.82
C VAL A 114 -2.59 -16.96 19.21
N ARG A 115 -3.62 -16.51 18.52
CA ARG A 115 -4.39 -15.30 18.89
C ARG A 115 -5.07 -15.47 20.25
N ARG A 116 -5.50 -14.34 20.85
CA ARG A 116 -6.22 -14.27 22.14
C ARG A 116 -5.41 -14.75 23.34
N ARG A 117 -4.08 -14.76 23.24
CA ARG A 117 -3.12 -15.12 24.32
C ARG A 117 -2.27 -13.92 24.80
N GLY A 118 -2.72 -12.69 24.52
CA GLY A 118 -2.03 -11.46 24.94
C GLY A 118 -0.87 -11.02 24.04
N LEU A 119 -0.43 -11.85 23.08
CA LEU A 119 0.75 -11.58 22.25
C LEU A 119 0.61 -10.26 21.45
N GLY A 120 -0.53 -10.05 20.79
CA GLY A 120 -0.76 -8.82 20.04
C GLY A 120 -0.67 -7.56 20.90
N GLY A 121 -1.29 -7.58 22.09
CA GLY A 121 -1.24 -6.45 23.02
C GLY A 121 0.18 -6.17 23.53
N ALA A 122 0.97 -7.21 23.83
CA ALA A 122 2.36 -7.05 24.25
C ALA A 122 3.21 -6.42 23.14
N LEU A 123 3.04 -6.87 21.88
CA LEU A 123 3.77 -6.29 20.73
C LEU A 123 3.37 -4.86 20.44
N PHE A 124 2.08 -4.55 20.53
CA PHE A 124 1.61 -3.18 20.38
C PHE A 124 2.16 -2.27 21.48
N GLY A 125 2.20 -2.76 22.73
CA GLY A 125 2.84 -2.06 23.85
C GLY A 125 4.32 -1.77 23.58
N THR A 126 5.08 -2.76 23.11
CA THR A 126 6.48 -2.59 22.72
C THR A 126 6.64 -1.53 21.62
N ALA A 127 5.79 -1.56 20.57
CA ALA A 127 5.82 -0.57 19.51
C ALA A 127 5.54 0.85 20.04
N VAL A 128 4.55 1.00 20.94
CA VAL A 128 4.22 2.28 21.59
C VAL A 128 5.40 2.80 22.42
N GLU A 129 6.06 1.96 23.20
CA GLU A 129 7.24 2.34 23.99
C GLU A 129 8.38 2.82 23.09
N LEU A 130 8.65 2.09 22.00
CA LEU A 130 9.67 2.49 21.01
C LEU A 130 9.31 3.79 20.30
N ALA A 131 8.06 3.97 19.91
CA ALA A 131 7.58 5.20 19.29
C ALA A 131 7.79 6.40 20.24
N ARG A 132 7.39 6.28 21.51
CA ARG A 132 7.63 7.32 22.52
C ARG A 132 9.11 7.62 22.73
N ALA A 133 9.94 6.59 22.79
CA ALA A 133 11.39 6.75 22.93
C ALA A 133 12.03 7.50 21.75
N GLN A 134 11.38 7.47 20.58
CA GLN A 134 11.76 8.23 19.38
C GLN A 134 11.00 9.56 19.25
N GLY A 135 10.32 10.01 20.32
CA GLY A 135 9.62 11.30 20.36
C GLY A 135 8.32 11.34 19.54
N ARG A 136 7.76 10.17 19.17
CA ARG A 136 6.48 10.12 18.46
C ARG A 136 5.33 10.36 19.45
N THR A 137 4.31 11.08 18.99
CA THR A 137 3.13 11.44 19.79
C THR A 137 1.85 10.78 19.30
N LEU A 138 1.91 10.11 18.17
CA LEU A 138 0.78 9.43 17.54
C LEU A 138 1.18 8.04 17.07
N VAL A 139 0.29 7.06 17.23
CA VAL A 139 0.39 5.75 16.58
C VAL A 139 -0.76 5.59 15.62
N VAL A 140 -0.44 5.14 14.40
CA VAL A 140 -1.40 4.84 13.33
C VAL A 140 -1.31 3.34 12.99
N ALA A 141 -2.45 2.72 12.74
CA ALA A 141 -2.54 1.33 12.27
C ALA A 141 -3.65 1.21 11.23
N MET A 142 -3.48 0.29 10.28
CA MET A 142 -4.48 -0.01 9.26
C MET A 142 -4.91 -1.48 9.39
N CYS A 143 -6.20 -1.75 9.23
CA CYS A 143 -6.71 -3.12 9.16
C CYS A 143 -7.87 -3.25 8.18
N TRP A 144 -8.10 -4.47 7.70
CA TRP A 144 -9.27 -4.78 6.89
C TRP A 144 -10.53 -4.69 7.74
N ASP A 145 -11.58 -4.04 7.21
CA ASP A 145 -12.85 -3.92 7.94
C ASP A 145 -13.52 -5.31 8.11
N GLY A 146 -14.28 -5.47 9.18
CA GLY A 146 -14.92 -6.73 9.52
C GLY A 146 -13.98 -7.85 10.01
N THR A 147 -12.70 -7.55 10.26
CA THR A 147 -11.70 -8.54 10.73
C THR A 147 -11.39 -8.42 12.22
N ALA A 148 -10.64 -9.40 12.75
CA ALA A 148 -10.14 -9.36 14.12
C ALA A 148 -9.25 -8.11 14.40
N GLY A 149 -8.70 -7.48 13.38
CA GLY A 149 -7.93 -6.24 13.47
C GLY A 149 -8.74 -5.08 14.02
N VAL A 150 -10.01 -4.96 13.63
CA VAL A 150 -10.94 -3.92 14.12
C VAL A 150 -11.14 -4.02 15.64
N GLU A 151 -11.44 -5.22 16.14
CA GLU A 151 -11.65 -5.44 17.57
C GLU A 151 -10.33 -5.30 18.36
N PHE A 152 -9.20 -5.64 17.74
CA PHE A 152 -7.89 -5.42 18.33
C PHE A 152 -7.57 -3.93 18.46
N ALA A 153 -7.78 -3.12 17.41
CA ALA A 153 -7.55 -1.67 17.45
C ALA A 153 -8.38 -1.00 18.55
N LYS A 154 -9.68 -1.34 18.65
CA LYS A 154 -10.57 -0.88 19.74
C LYS A 154 -10.02 -1.26 21.12
N ALA A 155 -9.59 -2.52 21.29
CA ALA A 155 -9.03 -3.01 22.56
C ALA A 155 -7.72 -2.31 22.93
N MET A 156 -6.96 -1.80 21.94
CA MET A 156 -5.74 -1.02 22.16
C MET A 156 -6.03 0.48 22.39
N GLY A 157 -7.30 0.87 22.49
CA GLY A 157 -7.69 2.26 22.73
C GLY A 157 -7.41 3.17 21.55
N MET A 158 -7.51 2.66 20.33
CA MET A 158 -7.38 3.46 19.11
C MET A 158 -8.74 3.95 18.65
N ASP A 159 -8.77 5.15 18.09
CA ASP A 159 -9.94 5.77 17.48
C ASP A 159 -9.92 5.52 15.96
N ARG A 160 -11.10 5.30 15.37
CA ARG A 160 -11.26 5.19 13.92
C ARG A 160 -11.04 6.57 13.29
N ALA A 161 -10.14 6.67 12.33
CA ALA A 161 -9.72 7.94 11.75
C ALA A 161 -9.84 8.01 10.22
N SER A 162 -9.82 6.88 9.51
CA SER A 162 -10.05 6.88 8.06
C SER A 162 -10.78 5.64 7.57
N HIS A 163 -11.32 5.78 6.37
CA HIS A 163 -11.97 4.67 5.68
C HIS A 163 -11.54 4.66 4.21
N GLU A 164 -10.83 3.62 3.82
CA GLU A 164 -10.36 3.43 2.47
C GLU A 164 -11.06 2.24 1.80
N VAL A 165 -11.27 2.35 0.51
CA VAL A 165 -11.91 1.30 -0.28
C VAL A 165 -10.93 0.81 -1.35
N LYS A 166 -10.65 -0.49 -1.29
CA LYS A 166 -9.93 -1.17 -2.35
C LYS A 166 -10.87 -1.46 -3.51
N ARG A 167 -10.45 -1.07 -4.70
CA ARG A 167 -11.15 -1.35 -5.95
C ARG A 167 -10.26 -2.14 -6.90
N THR A 168 -10.89 -3.00 -7.68
CA THR A 168 -10.24 -3.79 -8.72
C THR A 168 -10.93 -3.59 -10.05
N GLN A 169 -10.16 -3.40 -11.11
CA GLN A 169 -10.62 -3.42 -12.48
C GLN A 169 -10.21 -4.75 -13.13
N ASN A 170 -11.19 -5.47 -13.69
CA ASN A 170 -10.94 -6.63 -14.52
C ASN A 170 -10.74 -6.18 -15.98
N LEU A 171 -9.51 -6.23 -16.45
CA LEU A 171 -9.15 -5.74 -17.79
C LEU A 171 -9.68 -6.66 -18.91
N LEU A 172 -9.93 -7.94 -18.61
CA LEU A 172 -10.52 -8.87 -19.57
C LEU A 172 -12.00 -8.60 -19.82
N ALA A 173 -12.67 -7.86 -18.92
CA ALA A 173 -14.08 -7.54 -19.00
C ALA A 173 -14.35 -6.06 -19.33
N ILE A 174 -13.34 -5.32 -19.80
CA ILE A 174 -13.51 -3.92 -20.18
C ILE A 174 -14.42 -3.81 -21.41
N ASP A 175 -15.44 -2.95 -21.29
CA ASP A 175 -16.21 -2.49 -22.44
C ASP A 175 -15.39 -1.49 -23.27
N GLU A 176 -14.85 -1.97 -24.37
CA GLU A 176 -13.99 -1.23 -25.28
C GLU A 176 -14.69 -0.01 -25.88
N THR A 177 -15.96 -0.15 -26.24
CA THR A 177 -16.76 0.92 -26.84
C THR A 177 -16.96 2.04 -25.80
N ARG A 178 -17.25 1.66 -24.56
CA ARG A 178 -17.37 2.59 -23.44
C ARG A 178 -16.04 3.28 -23.15
N LEU A 179 -14.94 2.53 -23.09
CA LEU A 179 -13.59 3.08 -22.86
C LEU A 179 -13.21 4.08 -23.98
N ALA A 180 -13.47 3.74 -25.24
CA ALA A 180 -13.20 4.62 -26.36
C ALA A 180 -14.05 5.92 -26.31
N THR A 181 -15.32 5.79 -25.94
CA THR A 181 -16.26 6.92 -25.79
C THR A 181 -15.80 7.86 -24.69
N LEU A 182 -15.49 7.30 -23.49
CA LEU A 182 -15.01 8.06 -22.34
C LEU A 182 -13.69 8.78 -22.64
N GLY A 183 -12.74 8.09 -23.27
CA GLY A 183 -11.45 8.66 -23.64
C GLY A 183 -11.58 9.77 -24.69
N SER A 184 -12.47 9.61 -25.68
CA SER A 184 -12.71 10.63 -26.70
C SER A 184 -13.36 11.89 -26.11
N ALA A 185 -14.32 11.71 -25.20
CA ALA A 185 -14.96 12.81 -24.50
C ALA A 185 -13.95 13.55 -23.59
N ALA A 186 -13.12 12.82 -22.84
CA ALA A 186 -12.10 13.41 -21.99
C ALA A 186 -11.03 14.17 -22.85
N ARG A 187 -10.62 13.60 -23.97
CA ARG A 187 -9.67 14.24 -24.90
C ARG A 187 -10.19 15.55 -25.45
N LYS A 188 -11.49 15.64 -25.75
CA LYS A 188 -12.12 16.88 -26.24
C LYS A 188 -12.07 17.99 -25.19
N GLU A 189 -12.38 17.68 -23.94
CA GLU A 189 -12.33 18.65 -22.83
C GLU A 189 -10.89 19.03 -22.45
N ALA A 190 -9.94 18.14 -22.70
CA ALA A 190 -8.51 18.34 -22.47
C ALA A 190 -7.74 18.72 -23.74
N ALA A 191 -8.35 19.42 -24.70
CA ALA A 191 -7.73 19.77 -25.98
C ALA A 191 -6.46 20.64 -25.82
N GLY A 192 -6.35 21.41 -24.73
CA GLY A 192 -5.18 22.23 -24.38
C GLY A 192 -3.99 21.44 -23.83
N TYR A 193 -4.08 20.10 -23.70
CA TYR A 193 -3.05 19.30 -23.05
C TYR A 193 -2.45 18.25 -23.99
N ASP A 194 -1.12 18.10 -23.91
CA ASP A 194 -0.40 16.97 -24.47
C ASP A 194 -0.32 15.84 -23.44
N VAL A 195 -0.18 14.61 -23.93
CA VAL A 195 0.03 13.44 -23.09
C VAL A 195 1.43 12.89 -23.30
N ILE A 196 2.17 12.74 -22.21
CA ILE A 196 3.52 12.17 -22.16
C ILE A 196 3.45 10.81 -21.49
N ARG A 197 4.13 9.80 -22.06
CA ARG A 197 4.28 8.45 -21.51
C ARG A 197 5.71 8.26 -21.03
N ILE A 198 5.88 7.84 -19.80
CA ILE A 198 7.19 7.57 -19.18
C ILE A 198 7.19 6.12 -18.71
N THR A 199 8.19 5.35 -19.14
CA THR A 199 8.42 3.96 -18.71
C THR A 199 9.60 3.90 -17.75
N GLY A 200 9.44 3.19 -16.64
CA GLY A 200 10.49 3.04 -15.63
C GLY A 200 10.70 4.32 -14.82
N ARG A 201 11.94 4.81 -14.80
CA ARG A 201 12.29 6.04 -14.07
C ARG A 201 11.87 7.31 -14.81
N THR A 202 11.51 8.32 -14.06
CA THR A 202 11.31 9.66 -14.58
C THR A 202 12.63 10.20 -15.15
N PRO A 203 12.65 10.71 -16.40
CA PRO A 203 13.83 11.35 -16.97
C PRO A 203 14.34 12.50 -16.09
N PRO A 204 15.68 12.66 -15.95
CA PRO A 204 16.26 13.69 -15.07
C PRO A 204 15.74 15.10 -15.33
N GLU A 205 15.50 15.44 -16.57
CA GLU A 205 14.98 16.74 -17.00
C GLU A 205 13.53 17.02 -16.58
N LEU A 206 12.77 15.97 -16.24
CA LEU A 206 11.37 16.09 -15.77
C LEU A 206 11.22 15.92 -14.27
N LEU A 207 12.27 15.55 -13.53
CA LEU A 207 12.17 15.21 -12.12
C LEU A 207 11.65 16.36 -11.25
N THR A 208 12.11 17.57 -11.49
CA THR A 208 11.66 18.75 -10.72
C THR A 208 10.18 19.04 -10.98
N ASP A 209 9.76 19.00 -12.24
CA ASP A 209 8.37 19.27 -12.61
C ASP A 209 7.45 18.14 -12.13
N VAL A 210 7.91 16.89 -12.21
CA VAL A 210 7.16 15.75 -11.68
C VAL A 210 7.03 15.85 -10.17
N ALA A 211 8.08 16.21 -9.43
CA ALA A 211 8.01 16.42 -7.99
C ALA A 211 6.95 17.47 -7.62
N ALA A 212 6.98 18.63 -8.26
CA ALA A 212 5.97 19.67 -8.05
C ALA A 212 4.53 19.22 -8.42
N MET A 213 4.38 18.46 -9.51
CA MET A 213 3.07 17.95 -9.94
C MET A 213 2.49 16.92 -8.98
N VAL A 214 3.29 15.99 -8.45
CA VAL A 214 2.80 14.93 -7.55
C VAL A 214 2.34 15.47 -6.20
N GLU A 215 2.77 16.67 -5.78
CA GLU A 215 2.24 17.34 -4.57
C GLU A 215 0.71 17.53 -4.61
N ALA A 216 0.10 17.52 -5.80
CA ALA A 216 -1.35 17.58 -5.94
C ALA A 216 -2.09 16.40 -5.27
N ILE A 217 -1.40 15.34 -4.85
CA ILE A 217 -1.97 14.24 -4.07
C ILE A 217 -2.37 14.68 -2.65
N ASN A 218 -1.72 15.71 -2.10
CA ASN A 218 -2.05 16.27 -0.80
C ASN A 218 -3.48 16.85 -0.72
N ASP A 219 -4.08 17.15 -1.88
CA ASP A 219 -5.50 17.56 -1.96
C ASP A 219 -6.49 16.36 -1.82
N ALA A 220 -6.00 15.11 -1.74
CA ALA A 220 -6.84 13.94 -1.53
C ALA A 220 -7.36 13.92 -0.08
N PRO A 221 -8.61 13.48 0.14
CA PRO A 221 -9.15 13.37 1.50
C PRO A 221 -8.32 12.39 2.35
N THR A 222 -8.03 12.79 3.57
CA THR A 222 -7.35 11.99 4.60
C THR A 222 -8.29 11.60 5.74
N ASP A 223 -9.57 11.97 5.62
CA ASP A 223 -10.61 11.87 6.65
C ASP A 223 -10.13 12.53 7.97
N ASP A 224 -10.18 11.83 9.12
CA ASP A 224 -9.77 12.34 10.43
C ASP A 224 -8.35 11.90 10.84
N LEU A 225 -7.54 11.33 9.91
CA LEU A 225 -6.14 11.01 10.20
C LEU A 225 -5.34 12.28 10.44
N ASP A 226 -4.63 12.31 11.56
CA ASP A 226 -3.69 13.38 11.90
C ASP A 226 -2.37 13.17 11.15
N ILE A 227 -2.36 13.58 9.88
CA ILE A 227 -1.21 13.49 8.99
C ILE A 227 -0.92 14.83 8.34
N GLU A 228 0.37 15.09 8.14
CA GLU A 228 0.88 16.29 7.48
C GLU A 228 0.90 16.12 5.95
N GLU A 229 0.85 17.24 5.22
CA GLU A 229 1.11 17.24 3.78
C GLU A 229 2.53 16.73 3.49
N MET A 230 2.65 15.88 2.48
CA MET A 230 3.93 15.36 2.05
C MET A 230 4.68 16.36 1.17
N VAL A 231 5.96 16.56 1.44
CA VAL A 231 6.85 17.37 0.60
C VAL A 231 7.52 16.47 -0.44
N PHE A 232 7.31 16.75 -1.71
CA PHE A 232 7.90 15.99 -2.80
C PHE A 232 9.13 16.72 -3.36
N THR A 233 10.26 16.05 -3.28
CA THR A 233 11.51 16.48 -3.90
C THR A 233 11.87 15.56 -5.06
N PRO A 234 12.73 15.98 -6.02
CA PRO A 234 13.27 15.10 -7.04
C PRO A 234 13.87 13.81 -6.47
N ASP A 235 14.59 13.91 -5.37
CA ASP A 235 15.19 12.76 -4.67
C ASP A 235 14.12 11.80 -4.13
N ARG A 236 13.03 12.30 -3.55
CA ARG A 236 11.92 11.48 -3.06
C ARG A 236 11.23 10.72 -4.19
N VAL A 237 11.02 11.38 -5.33
CA VAL A 237 10.46 10.73 -6.53
C VAL A 237 11.37 9.59 -6.99
N GLN A 238 12.69 9.83 -7.06
CA GLN A 238 13.65 8.78 -7.43
C GLN A 238 13.72 7.64 -6.41
N THR A 239 13.69 7.96 -5.12
CA THR A 239 13.69 6.98 -4.03
C THR A 239 12.48 6.04 -4.14
N PHE A 240 11.28 6.60 -4.32
CA PHE A 240 10.07 5.84 -4.56
C PHE A 240 10.21 4.94 -5.82
N GLU A 241 10.64 5.52 -6.94
CA GLU A 241 10.82 4.76 -8.19
C GLU A 241 11.83 3.62 -8.05
N ASN A 242 12.93 3.86 -7.34
CA ASN A 242 13.94 2.83 -7.07
C ASN A 242 13.37 1.69 -6.21
N ALA A 243 12.56 1.99 -5.19
CA ALA A 243 11.88 0.97 -4.39
C ALA A 243 10.93 0.14 -5.25
N GLN A 244 10.13 0.78 -6.13
CA GLN A 244 9.25 0.05 -7.04
C GLN A 244 10.01 -0.90 -7.98
N LEU A 245 11.15 -0.45 -8.51
CA LEU A 245 12.02 -1.27 -9.36
C LEU A 245 12.68 -2.41 -8.57
N ALA A 246 13.05 -2.19 -7.30
CA ALA A 246 13.56 -3.25 -6.41
C ALA A 246 12.48 -4.33 -6.17
N HIS A 247 11.20 -3.96 -6.09
CA HIS A 247 10.06 -4.87 -6.11
C HIS A 247 9.81 -5.54 -7.48
N GLN A 248 10.72 -5.37 -8.44
CA GLN A 248 10.62 -5.91 -9.79
C GLN A 248 9.36 -5.42 -10.55
N ARG A 249 8.79 -4.28 -10.18
CA ARG A 249 7.66 -3.70 -10.89
C ARG A 249 8.11 -2.99 -12.16
N ARG A 250 7.38 -3.19 -13.23
CA ARG A 250 7.53 -2.38 -14.46
C ARG A 250 6.62 -1.17 -14.31
N MET A 251 7.24 0.01 -14.33
CA MET A 251 6.56 1.26 -13.99
C MET A 251 6.15 2.03 -15.24
N TYR A 252 4.92 2.55 -15.21
CA TYR A 252 4.29 3.31 -16.29
C TYR A 252 3.66 4.57 -15.72
N ARG A 253 4.05 5.73 -16.25
CA ARG A 253 3.47 7.03 -15.89
C ARG A 253 2.89 7.70 -17.11
N VAL A 254 1.66 8.18 -17.03
CA VAL A 254 1.04 9.04 -18.04
C VAL A 254 0.87 10.42 -17.42
N VAL A 255 1.37 11.44 -18.11
CA VAL A 255 1.39 12.83 -17.64
C VAL A 255 0.65 13.72 -18.63
N ALA A 256 -0.18 14.63 -18.14
CA ALA A 256 -0.75 15.73 -18.94
C ALA A 256 0.14 16.96 -18.83
N ARG A 257 0.50 17.56 -19.96
CA ARG A 257 1.27 18.80 -20.02
C ARG A 257 0.46 19.89 -20.73
N ASP A 258 0.32 21.04 -20.09
CA ASP A 258 -0.31 22.21 -20.70
C ASP A 258 0.49 22.68 -21.92
N ARG A 259 -0.19 22.87 -23.05
CA ARG A 259 0.45 23.26 -24.34
C ARG A 259 0.93 24.72 -24.38
N VAL A 260 0.35 25.56 -23.55
CA VAL A 260 0.65 27.00 -23.55
C VAL A 260 1.78 27.29 -22.56
N THR A 261 1.69 26.77 -21.34
CA THR A 261 2.69 27.06 -20.29
C THR A 261 3.82 26.03 -20.25
N GLY A 262 3.61 24.81 -20.77
CA GLY A 262 4.54 23.69 -20.65
C GLY A 262 4.51 22.98 -19.31
N GLU A 263 3.71 23.45 -18.35
CA GLU A 263 3.60 22.89 -17.00
C GLU A 263 2.99 21.50 -17.02
N LEU A 264 3.42 20.64 -16.08
CA LEU A 264 2.82 19.33 -15.85
C LEU A 264 1.56 19.51 -15.01
N ALA A 265 0.43 19.13 -15.60
CA ALA A 265 -0.91 19.42 -15.07
C ALA A 265 -1.52 18.29 -14.23
N GLY A 266 -0.97 17.08 -14.32
CA GLY A 266 -1.45 15.92 -13.60
C GLY A 266 -0.89 14.63 -14.18
N HIS A 267 -1.04 13.54 -13.42
CA HIS A 267 -0.54 12.22 -13.83
C HIS A 267 -1.42 11.08 -13.35
N THR A 268 -1.12 9.89 -13.89
CA THR A 268 -1.49 8.60 -13.31
C THR A 268 -0.29 7.67 -13.38
N TYR A 269 -0.10 6.81 -12.35
CA TYR A 269 1.08 5.99 -12.19
C TYR A 269 0.70 4.55 -11.89
N VAL A 270 1.26 3.58 -12.62
CA VAL A 270 0.94 2.15 -12.54
C VAL A 270 2.22 1.33 -12.45
N GLY A 271 2.24 0.35 -11.55
CA GLY A 271 3.29 -0.65 -11.45
C GLY A 271 2.76 -2.05 -11.75
N VAL A 272 3.24 -2.66 -12.82
CA VAL A 272 2.93 -4.06 -13.18
C VAL A 272 3.86 -4.98 -12.41
N ASP A 273 3.31 -5.94 -11.70
CA ASP A 273 4.05 -6.89 -10.86
C ASP A 273 4.92 -7.81 -11.74
N GLY A 274 6.24 -7.81 -11.52
CA GLY A 274 7.18 -8.60 -12.32
C GLY A 274 7.06 -10.09 -12.10
N GLN A 275 6.62 -10.52 -10.91
CA GLN A 275 6.41 -11.92 -10.56
C GLN A 275 5.01 -12.42 -10.92
N ARG A 276 4.04 -11.49 -11.00
CA ARG A 276 2.63 -11.74 -11.32
C ARG A 276 2.21 -10.80 -12.46
N PRO A 277 2.66 -11.03 -13.70
CA PRO A 277 2.46 -10.09 -14.83
C PRO A 277 0.99 -9.87 -15.21
N TRP A 278 0.09 -10.70 -14.69
CA TRP A 278 -1.36 -10.55 -14.85
C TRP A 278 -1.96 -9.47 -13.94
N ARG A 279 -1.16 -8.87 -13.02
CA ARG A 279 -1.60 -7.90 -12.03
C ARG A 279 -0.78 -6.62 -12.06
N ALA A 280 -1.46 -5.50 -11.80
CA ALA A 280 -0.81 -4.21 -11.55
C ALA A 280 -1.46 -3.50 -10.36
N ILE A 281 -0.73 -2.54 -9.81
CA ILE A 281 -1.21 -1.58 -8.81
C ILE A 281 -1.25 -0.21 -9.48
N GLN A 282 -2.40 0.45 -9.42
CA GLN A 282 -2.50 1.86 -9.72
C GLN A 282 -2.24 2.64 -8.45
N PHE A 283 -1.14 3.35 -8.45
CA PHE A 283 -0.76 4.33 -7.43
C PHE A 283 -1.56 5.62 -7.62
N ASP A 284 -0.90 6.75 -7.58
CA ASP A 284 -1.54 8.05 -7.64
C ASP A 284 -2.20 8.35 -8.98
N THR A 285 -3.32 9.02 -8.91
CA THR A 285 -3.90 9.78 -10.00
C THR A 285 -4.28 11.13 -9.45
N SER A 286 -3.54 12.16 -9.80
CA SER A 286 -3.75 13.51 -9.30
C SER A 286 -3.71 14.53 -10.42
N VAL A 287 -4.41 15.66 -10.20
CA VAL A 287 -4.46 16.80 -11.11
C VAL A 287 -4.21 18.07 -10.31
N VAL A 288 -3.22 18.83 -10.72
CA VAL A 288 -2.87 20.12 -10.12
C VAL A 288 -4.09 21.04 -10.12
N ARG A 289 -4.33 21.72 -9.00
CA ARG A 289 -5.57 22.48 -8.72
C ARG A 289 -5.95 23.44 -9.86
N GLY A 290 -4.98 24.17 -10.41
CA GLY A 290 -5.19 25.11 -11.51
C GLY A 290 -5.65 24.48 -12.84
N HIS A 291 -5.49 23.16 -12.99
CA HIS A 291 -5.82 22.40 -14.21
C HIS A 291 -7.03 21.48 -14.03
N ARG A 292 -7.76 21.59 -12.90
CA ARG A 292 -9.00 20.81 -12.68
C ARG A 292 -10.14 21.32 -13.57
N GLY A 293 -11.18 20.50 -13.70
CA GLY A 293 -12.33 20.85 -14.55
C GLY A 293 -12.20 20.42 -16.00
N HIS A 294 -11.02 19.99 -16.47
CA HIS A 294 -10.73 19.58 -17.85
C HIS A 294 -10.78 18.05 -18.07
N ARG A 295 -11.38 17.29 -17.15
CA ARG A 295 -11.45 15.80 -17.18
C ARG A 295 -10.11 15.11 -17.30
N LEU A 296 -9.01 15.73 -16.84
CA LEU A 296 -7.65 15.17 -16.95
C LEU A 296 -7.52 13.82 -16.25
N GLY A 297 -8.09 13.63 -15.07
CA GLY A 297 -8.05 12.34 -14.38
C GLY A 297 -8.62 11.18 -15.24
N LEU A 298 -9.74 11.40 -15.90
CA LEU A 298 -10.34 10.42 -16.82
C LEU A 298 -9.48 10.23 -18.07
N LEU A 299 -8.94 11.30 -18.65
CA LEU A 299 -8.04 11.24 -19.80
C LEU A 299 -6.81 10.38 -19.47
N LEU A 300 -6.13 10.71 -18.38
CA LEU A 300 -4.90 10.02 -17.95
C LEU A 300 -5.11 8.54 -17.74
N LYS A 301 -6.20 8.15 -17.03
CA LYS A 301 -6.54 6.75 -16.81
C LYS A 301 -6.92 6.02 -18.11
N THR A 302 -7.67 6.64 -18.99
CA THR A 302 -8.04 6.01 -20.29
C THR A 302 -6.83 5.84 -21.19
N GLU A 303 -5.90 6.78 -21.21
CA GLU A 303 -4.63 6.69 -21.95
C GLU A 303 -3.71 5.62 -21.36
N MET A 304 -3.66 5.51 -20.02
CA MET A 304 -2.91 4.45 -19.34
C MET A 304 -3.46 3.07 -19.71
N LEU A 305 -4.78 2.87 -19.64
CA LEU A 305 -5.40 1.58 -19.97
C LEU A 305 -5.12 1.16 -21.43
N ARG A 306 -5.20 2.11 -22.36
CA ARG A 306 -4.85 1.84 -23.77
C ARG A 306 -3.39 1.44 -23.92
N TRP A 307 -2.50 2.19 -23.28
CA TRP A 307 -1.07 1.94 -23.37
C TRP A 307 -0.70 0.58 -22.72
N LEU A 308 -1.19 0.28 -21.53
CA LEU A 308 -0.93 -1.00 -20.85
C LEU A 308 -1.40 -2.19 -21.68
N ARG A 309 -2.52 -2.08 -22.39
CA ARG A 309 -2.99 -3.14 -23.27
C ARG A 309 -2.02 -3.44 -24.41
N ASP A 310 -1.37 -2.41 -24.94
CA ASP A 310 -0.41 -2.57 -26.04
C ASP A 310 0.91 -3.19 -25.56
N VAL A 311 1.36 -2.85 -24.32
CA VAL A 311 2.70 -3.21 -23.85
C VAL A 311 2.72 -4.33 -22.80
N GLU A 312 1.58 -4.65 -22.19
CA GLU A 312 1.43 -5.66 -21.13
C GLU A 312 0.29 -6.65 -21.47
N PRO A 313 0.48 -7.51 -22.49
CA PRO A 313 -0.59 -8.35 -23.00
C PRO A 313 -1.10 -9.40 -22.00
N ASN A 314 -0.34 -9.68 -20.95
CA ASN A 314 -0.73 -10.62 -19.89
C ASN A 314 -1.42 -9.93 -18.70
N LEU A 315 -1.62 -8.62 -18.73
CA LEU A 315 -2.24 -7.90 -17.64
C LEU A 315 -3.76 -8.09 -17.64
N GLU A 316 -4.27 -8.64 -16.55
CA GLU A 316 -5.69 -8.96 -16.39
C GLU A 316 -6.38 -8.12 -15.33
N ARG A 317 -5.61 -7.62 -14.35
CA ARG A 317 -6.15 -6.99 -13.17
C ARG A 317 -5.38 -5.74 -12.76
N LEU A 318 -6.11 -4.68 -12.43
CA LEU A 318 -5.57 -3.43 -11.90
C LEU A 318 -6.25 -3.10 -10.56
N ASP A 319 -5.46 -3.05 -9.49
CA ASP A 319 -5.93 -2.72 -8.13
C ASP A 319 -5.63 -1.26 -7.80
N THR A 320 -6.52 -0.60 -7.06
CA THR A 320 -6.33 0.77 -6.54
C THR A 320 -7.03 0.95 -5.20
N TRP A 321 -6.64 1.98 -4.44
CA TRP A 321 -7.24 2.38 -3.17
C TRP A 321 -7.64 3.84 -3.23
N ASN A 322 -8.74 4.18 -2.57
CA ASN A 322 -9.20 5.56 -2.41
C ASN A 322 -9.88 5.72 -1.07
N ALA A 323 -9.75 6.89 -0.45
CA ALA A 323 -10.63 7.25 0.64
C ALA A 323 -12.10 7.10 0.20
N ALA A 324 -12.95 6.58 1.08
CA ALA A 324 -14.37 6.41 0.81
C ALA A 324 -15.07 7.77 0.59
N SER A 325 -14.50 8.85 1.09
CA SER A 325 -14.94 10.23 0.93
C SER A 325 -14.52 10.87 -0.40
N ASN A 326 -13.63 10.26 -1.20
CA ASN A 326 -13.13 10.80 -2.47
C ASN A 326 -14.13 10.59 -3.62
N GLY A 327 -15.26 11.29 -3.59
CA GLY A 327 -16.35 11.13 -4.57
C GLY A 327 -15.91 11.29 -6.01
N TYR A 328 -15.05 12.28 -6.32
CA TYR A 328 -14.57 12.51 -7.68
C TYR A 328 -13.79 11.30 -8.25
N MET A 329 -12.84 10.77 -7.48
CA MET A 329 -12.05 9.63 -7.94
C MET A 329 -12.90 8.34 -7.98
N ILE A 330 -13.88 8.21 -7.10
CA ILE A 330 -14.85 7.11 -7.12
C ILE A 330 -15.62 7.13 -8.44
N GLU A 331 -16.19 8.26 -8.83
CA GLU A 331 -16.94 8.41 -10.09
C GLU A 331 -16.07 8.04 -11.31
N VAL A 332 -14.81 8.49 -11.35
CA VAL A 332 -13.87 8.13 -12.43
C VAL A 332 -13.61 6.63 -12.47
N ASN A 333 -13.36 6.02 -11.30
CA ASN A 333 -13.09 4.58 -11.21
C ASN A 333 -14.31 3.75 -11.63
N GLU A 334 -15.50 4.09 -11.16
CA GLU A 334 -16.76 3.40 -11.52
C GLU A 334 -17.08 3.54 -13.00
N ALA A 335 -16.87 4.73 -13.58
CA ALA A 335 -17.01 4.94 -15.02
C ALA A 335 -16.11 4.01 -15.84
N LEU A 336 -14.92 3.69 -15.33
CA LEU A 336 -13.94 2.80 -15.94
C LEU A 336 -14.15 1.32 -15.57
N GLY A 337 -15.16 0.98 -14.78
CA GLY A 337 -15.52 -0.39 -14.44
C GLY A 337 -14.76 -0.99 -13.26
N TYR A 338 -14.15 -0.17 -12.41
CA TYR A 338 -13.61 -0.64 -11.13
C TYR A 338 -14.73 -1.03 -10.18
N GLN A 339 -14.53 -2.13 -9.46
CA GLN A 339 -15.47 -2.65 -8.47
C GLN A 339 -14.83 -2.70 -7.09
N VAL A 340 -15.63 -2.42 -6.07
CA VAL A 340 -15.22 -2.56 -4.66
C VAL A 340 -14.97 -4.03 -4.34
N VAL A 341 -13.83 -4.34 -3.74
CA VAL A 341 -13.47 -5.70 -3.35
C VAL A 341 -13.15 -5.83 -1.86
N ALA A 342 -12.80 -4.75 -1.21
CA ALA A 342 -12.52 -4.74 0.22
C ALA A 342 -12.50 -3.32 0.78
N GLU A 343 -12.60 -3.21 2.10
CA GLU A 343 -12.52 -1.96 2.84
C GLU A 343 -11.42 -2.04 3.88
N VAL A 344 -10.72 -0.91 4.08
CA VAL A 344 -9.63 -0.76 5.02
C VAL A 344 -9.96 0.39 5.96
N VAL A 345 -9.75 0.18 7.24
CA VAL A 345 -9.98 1.19 8.27
C VAL A 345 -8.66 1.64 8.86
N GLY A 346 -8.44 2.94 8.87
CA GLY A 346 -7.34 3.57 9.58
C GLY A 346 -7.74 3.89 11.02
N TRP A 347 -6.84 3.60 11.92
CA TRP A 347 -6.96 3.79 13.36
C TRP A 347 -5.80 4.63 13.85
N GLN A 348 -6.07 5.53 14.82
CA GLN A 348 -5.03 6.34 15.45
C GLN A 348 -5.20 6.40 16.95
N ARG A 349 -4.08 6.63 17.66
CA ARG A 349 -4.06 6.84 19.10
C ARG A 349 -2.95 7.81 19.48
N HIS A 350 -3.29 8.93 20.12
CA HIS A 350 -2.31 9.81 20.74
C HIS A 350 -1.62 9.12 21.92
N LEU A 351 -0.30 9.36 22.10
CA LEU A 351 0.57 8.68 23.06
C LEU A 351 0.77 9.45 24.35
#